data_98d838b601baed89ebd0a93085895e02
#
_entry.id   98d838b601baed89ebd0a93085895e02
#
_cell.length_a   1.000
_cell.length_b   1.000
_cell.length_c   1.000
_cell.angle_alpha   90.00
_cell.angle_beta   90.00
_cell.angle_gamma   90.00
#
_symmetry.space_group_name_H-M   'P 1'
#
loop_
_entity.id
_entity.type
_entity.pdbx_description
1 polymer ?
#
loop_
_entity_poly.entity_id
_entity_poly.type
_entity_poly.pdbx_seq_one_letter_code
_entity_poly.pdbx_strand_id
1 'polypeptide(L)'
;VIFAGCAGNAHIEKDKNADFSKYQTYAWVDKPDTKENRKKSRHDLTETNVRNAVNTELQKKGWRESNANPDVIINYELLVEKNQKEQQDPVYSQSYTRSYYNRRTGRVHTFYYPSQFIGYDSYTTTVKEGTVTITMIDSRTDKAAWQGWTTSELNGCNISSREINRNVKTIFKKF
;
A
#
# COMPACT_ATOMS: atom_id res chain seq x y z
N VAL A 1 -3.28 15.05 -19.45
CA VAL A 1 -3.17 15.01 -17.99
C VAL A 1 -2.76 13.59 -17.59
N ILE A 2 -1.48 13.41 -17.27
CA ILE A 2 -0.90 12.12 -16.85
C ILE A 2 -1.19 12.02 -15.36
N PHE A 3 -2.14 11.17 -14.96
CA PHE A 3 -2.28 10.74 -13.57
C PHE A 3 -1.12 9.80 -13.22
N ALA A 4 -0.06 10.34 -12.65
CA ALA A 4 0.94 9.55 -11.94
C ALA A 4 0.27 9.03 -10.65
N GLY A 5 -0.47 7.94 -10.76
CA GLY A 5 -0.92 7.20 -9.59
C GLY A 5 0.33 6.64 -8.91
N CYS A 6 0.56 6.95 -7.65
CA CYS A 6 1.52 6.26 -6.80
C CYS A 6 1.13 4.77 -6.75
N ALA A 7 1.65 4.00 -7.70
CA ALA A 7 1.62 2.55 -7.63
C ALA A 7 2.64 2.18 -6.55
N GLY A 8 2.16 1.70 -5.41
CA GLY A 8 3.03 1.15 -4.39
C GLY A 8 3.99 0.15 -5.04
N ASN A 9 5.28 0.25 -4.73
CA ASN A 9 6.27 -0.68 -5.23
C ASN A 9 6.04 -2.04 -4.58
N ALA A 10 5.66 -3.04 -5.38
CA ALA A 10 5.67 -4.42 -4.90
C ALA A 10 7.10 -4.97 -4.93
N HIS A 11 7.43 -5.73 -3.90
CA HIS A 11 8.66 -6.48 -3.78
C HIS A 11 8.34 -7.96 -3.97
N ILE A 12 9.26 -8.69 -4.59
CA ILE A 12 9.14 -10.13 -4.77
C ILE A 12 10.46 -10.82 -4.47
N GLU A 13 10.36 -12.00 -3.90
CA GLU A 13 11.45 -12.96 -3.78
C GLU A 13 11.04 -14.29 -4.39
N LYS A 14 11.95 -14.92 -5.11
CA LYS A 14 11.74 -16.23 -5.76
C LYS A 14 12.89 -17.15 -5.41
N ASP A 15 12.57 -18.39 -5.08
CA ASP A 15 13.59 -19.44 -5.03
C ASP A 15 14.07 -19.72 -6.45
N LYS A 16 15.38 -19.62 -6.66
CA LYS A 16 16.04 -19.88 -7.97
C LYS A 16 15.87 -21.33 -8.42
N ASN A 17 15.63 -22.25 -7.48
CA ASN A 17 15.48 -23.67 -7.75
C ASN A 17 14.02 -24.08 -7.97
N ALA A 18 13.06 -23.20 -7.75
CA ALA A 18 11.64 -23.47 -7.96
C ALA A 18 11.31 -23.37 -9.45
N ASP A 19 10.72 -24.44 -9.98
CA ASP A 19 10.25 -24.50 -11.37
C ASP A 19 8.75 -24.17 -11.45
N PHE A 20 8.45 -22.87 -11.65
CA PHE A 20 7.08 -22.37 -11.71
C PHE A 20 6.27 -22.91 -12.89
N SER A 21 6.93 -23.46 -13.92
CA SER A 21 6.23 -24.07 -15.07
C SER A 21 5.47 -25.35 -14.70
N LYS A 22 5.86 -25.97 -13.60
CA LYS A 22 5.25 -27.20 -13.09
C LYS A 22 4.05 -26.96 -12.16
N TYR A 23 3.88 -25.71 -11.68
CA TYR A 23 2.82 -25.40 -10.76
C TYR A 23 1.54 -25.00 -11.51
N GLN A 24 0.46 -25.71 -11.27
CA GLN A 24 -0.85 -25.48 -11.88
C GLN A 24 -1.98 -25.48 -10.85
N THR A 25 -1.73 -26.06 -9.69
CA THR A 25 -2.71 -26.20 -8.63
C THR A 25 -2.22 -25.61 -7.33
N TYR A 26 -3.16 -25.03 -6.58
CA TYR A 26 -2.85 -24.45 -5.28
C TYR A 26 -3.95 -24.74 -4.27
N ALA A 27 -3.60 -24.73 -3.00
CA ALA A 27 -4.52 -24.70 -1.88
C ALA A 27 -4.14 -23.59 -0.91
N TRP A 28 -5.08 -23.18 -0.09
CA TRP A 28 -4.82 -22.24 1.00
C TRP A 28 -4.38 -22.98 2.26
N VAL A 29 -3.51 -22.36 3.04
CA VAL A 29 -3.16 -22.84 4.38
C VAL A 29 -4.43 -22.88 5.22
N ASP A 30 -4.75 -24.04 5.78
CA ASP A 30 -5.80 -24.17 6.79
C ASP A 30 -5.31 -23.59 8.11
N LYS A 31 -5.92 -22.49 8.52
CA LYS A 31 -5.63 -21.92 9.84
C LYS A 31 -6.30 -22.79 10.89
N PRO A 32 -5.56 -23.29 11.90
CA PRO A 32 -6.18 -24.05 12.98
C PRO A 32 -7.23 -23.19 13.68
N ASP A 33 -8.39 -23.82 13.94
CA ASP A 33 -9.56 -23.20 14.57
C ASP A 33 -9.27 -22.95 16.07
N THR A 34 -8.48 -21.92 16.38
CA THR A 34 -8.20 -21.53 17.76
C THR A 34 -9.37 -20.72 18.31
N LYS A 35 -9.71 -20.95 19.59
CA LYS A 35 -10.82 -20.23 20.28
C LYS A 35 -10.69 -18.69 20.22
N GLU A 36 -9.51 -18.19 19.92
CA GLU A 36 -9.18 -16.79 19.74
C GLU A 36 -9.70 -16.23 18.39
N ASN A 37 -9.82 -17.09 17.37
CA ASN A 37 -10.33 -16.72 16.03
C ASN A 37 -11.86 -16.52 16.01
N ARG A 38 -12.62 -17.09 16.94
CA ARG A 38 -14.09 -16.95 16.98
C ARG A 38 -14.59 -15.53 17.34
N LYS A 39 -13.76 -14.66 17.90
CA LYS A 39 -14.14 -13.28 18.24
C LYS A 39 -13.93 -12.27 17.10
N LYS A 40 -13.45 -12.69 15.93
CA LYS A 40 -13.02 -11.78 14.85
C LYS A 40 -13.87 -11.90 13.58
N SER A 41 -15.17 -11.69 13.68
CA SER A 41 -16.08 -11.56 12.52
C SER A 41 -15.62 -10.55 11.44
N ARG A 42 -14.75 -9.57 11.79
CA ARG A 42 -14.16 -8.62 10.84
C ARG A 42 -12.99 -9.19 10.05
N HIS A 43 -12.28 -10.18 10.61
CA HIS A 43 -11.19 -10.86 9.89
C HIS A 43 -11.72 -11.76 8.76
N ASP A 44 -12.91 -12.30 8.91
CA ASP A 44 -13.54 -13.18 7.93
C ASP A 44 -13.74 -12.49 6.58
N LEU A 45 -14.30 -11.28 6.57
CA LEU A 45 -14.47 -10.50 5.33
C LEU A 45 -13.15 -10.08 4.70
N THR A 46 -12.17 -9.69 5.50
CA THR A 46 -10.85 -9.30 5.00
C THR A 46 -10.12 -10.49 4.39
N GLU A 47 -10.17 -11.64 5.05
CA GLU A 47 -9.64 -12.90 4.55
C GLU A 47 -10.28 -13.29 3.23
N THR A 48 -11.60 -13.29 3.18
CA THR A 48 -12.37 -13.58 1.96
C THR A 48 -11.98 -12.66 0.82
N ASN A 49 -11.79 -11.36 1.08
CA ASN A 49 -11.37 -10.40 0.07
C ASN A 49 -9.95 -10.68 -0.45
N VAL A 50 -9.00 -11.02 0.44
CA VAL A 50 -7.64 -11.39 0.02
C VAL A 50 -7.66 -12.66 -0.81
N ARG A 51 -8.34 -13.72 -0.35
CA ARG A 51 -8.45 -14.99 -1.09
C ARG A 51 -9.07 -14.78 -2.46
N ASN A 52 -10.16 -14.04 -2.56
CA ASN A 52 -10.82 -13.74 -3.83
C ASN A 52 -9.90 -12.95 -4.80
N ALA A 53 -9.18 -11.96 -4.29
CA ALA A 53 -8.26 -11.19 -5.10
C ALA A 53 -7.10 -12.05 -5.65
N VAL A 54 -6.49 -12.88 -4.79
CA VAL A 54 -5.40 -13.79 -5.16
C VAL A 54 -5.90 -14.85 -6.14
N ASN A 55 -7.05 -15.49 -5.85
CA ASN A 55 -7.65 -16.50 -6.73
C ASN A 55 -7.91 -15.92 -8.12
N THR A 56 -8.41 -14.68 -8.20
CA THR A 56 -8.63 -13.99 -9.47
C THR A 56 -7.33 -13.82 -10.28
N GLU A 57 -6.24 -13.43 -9.63
CA GLU A 57 -4.96 -13.24 -10.32
C GLU A 57 -4.30 -14.57 -10.73
N LEU A 58 -4.41 -15.61 -9.93
CA LEU A 58 -3.93 -16.96 -10.24
C LEU A 58 -4.71 -17.62 -11.38
N GLN A 59 -6.04 -17.48 -11.37
CA GLN A 59 -6.90 -17.99 -12.44
C GLN A 59 -6.56 -17.35 -13.80
N LYS A 60 -6.22 -16.07 -13.83
CA LYS A 60 -5.74 -15.40 -15.06
C LYS A 60 -4.46 -16.02 -15.61
N LYS A 61 -3.66 -16.64 -14.74
CA LYS A 61 -2.41 -17.35 -15.09
C LYS A 61 -2.64 -18.84 -15.37
N GLY A 62 -3.89 -19.30 -15.33
CA GLY A 62 -4.28 -20.69 -15.60
C GLY A 62 -4.17 -21.62 -14.40
N TRP A 63 -3.91 -21.10 -13.20
CA TRP A 63 -3.84 -21.91 -11.99
C TRP A 63 -5.24 -22.20 -11.44
N ARG A 64 -5.40 -23.35 -10.79
CA ARG A 64 -6.69 -23.81 -10.22
C ARG A 64 -6.55 -24.14 -8.76
N GLU A 65 -7.56 -23.79 -7.97
CA GLU A 65 -7.64 -24.20 -6.58
C GLU A 65 -7.99 -25.70 -6.50
N SER A 66 -7.21 -26.45 -5.73
CA SER A 66 -7.40 -27.89 -5.53
C SER A 66 -6.86 -28.31 -4.16
N ASN A 67 -7.73 -28.85 -3.32
CA ASN A 67 -7.34 -29.36 -2.00
C ASN A 67 -6.74 -30.77 -2.06
N ALA A 68 -6.85 -31.44 -3.21
CA ALA A 68 -6.29 -32.77 -3.42
C ALA A 68 -4.91 -32.65 -4.10
N ASN A 69 -3.84 -32.85 -3.32
CA ASN A 69 -2.46 -32.79 -3.77
C ASN A 69 -2.10 -31.49 -4.54
N PRO A 70 -2.23 -30.32 -3.92
CA PRO A 70 -1.87 -29.06 -4.57
C PRO A 70 -0.36 -29.00 -4.81
N ASP A 71 0.05 -28.37 -5.89
CA ASP A 71 1.48 -28.12 -6.17
C ASP A 71 2.06 -27.08 -5.20
N VAL A 72 1.22 -26.11 -4.81
CA VAL A 72 1.60 -24.97 -3.98
C VAL A 72 0.57 -24.72 -2.88
N ILE A 73 1.05 -24.42 -1.69
CA ILE A 73 0.23 -23.94 -0.58
C ILE A 73 0.41 -22.44 -0.46
N ILE A 74 -0.70 -21.69 -0.39
CA ILE A 74 -0.68 -20.23 -0.30
C ILE A 74 -1.00 -19.80 1.12
N ASN A 75 -0.17 -18.92 1.64
CA ASN A 75 -0.40 -18.18 2.87
C ASN A 75 -0.42 -16.66 2.57
N TYR A 76 -1.15 -15.90 3.38
CA TYR A 76 -1.12 -14.47 3.36
C TYR A 76 -0.98 -13.90 4.77
N GLU A 77 -0.40 -12.73 4.85
CA GLU A 77 -0.29 -11.95 6.08
C GLU A 77 -0.68 -10.50 5.81
N LEU A 78 -1.39 -9.91 6.75
CA LEU A 78 -1.76 -8.50 6.75
C LEU A 78 -1.22 -7.85 8.01
N LEU A 79 -0.32 -6.91 7.83
CA LEU A 79 0.26 -6.12 8.91
C LEU A 79 -0.22 -4.68 8.78
N VAL A 80 -0.70 -4.09 9.88
CA VAL A 80 -1.05 -2.66 9.95
C VAL A 80 -0.21 -2.01 11.03
N GLU A 81 0.61 -1.05 10.62
CA GLU A 81 1.52 -0.34 11.51
C GLU A 81 1.21 1.16 11.51
N LYS A 82 1.58 1.82 12.61
CA LYS A 82 1.56 3.28 12.72
C LYS A 82 2.99 3.78 12.62
N ASN A 83 3.24 4.57 11.60
CA ASN A 83 4.55 5.17 11.36
C ASN A 83 4.46 6.69 11.47
N GLN A 84 5.56 7.32 11.83
CA GLN A 84 5.69 8.77 11.83
C GLN A 84 6.35 9.20 10.53
N LYS A 85 5.75 10.19 9.88
CA LYS A 85 6.26 10.78 8.64
C LYS A 85 6.48 12.26 8.85
N GLU A 86 7.68 12.72 8.60
CA GLU A 86 7.96 14.14 8.54
C GLU A 86 7.39 14.74 7.26
N GLN A 87 6.68 15.83 7.41
CA GLN A 87 6.16 16.64 6.30
C GLN A 87 6.68 18.05 6.43
N GLN A 88 6.87 18.70 5.28
CA GLN A 88 7.35 20.06 5.20
C GLN A 88 6.42 20.86 4.30
N ASP A 89 5.82 21.89 4.86
CA ASP A 89 4.97 22.81 4.12
C ASP A 89 5.73 24.13 3.88
N PRO A 90 5.67 24.68 2.65
CA PRO A 90 6.28 25.96 2.36
C PRO A 90 5.52 27.09 3.07
N VAL A 91 6.24 27.91 3.80
CA VAL A 91 5.70 29.07 4.51
C VAL A 91 6.01 30.35 3.73
N TYR A 92 4.99 31.17 3.56
CA TYR A 92 5.09 32.45 2.87
C TYR A 92 4.73 33.60 3.81
N SER A 93 5.42 34.75 3.64
CA SER A 93 5.05 35.97 4.33
C SER A 93 3.67 36.48 3.85
N GLN A 94 2.99 37.25 4.68
CA GLN A 94 1.80 37.96 4.22
C GLN A 94 2.20 39.07 3.25
N SER A 95 1.41 39.28 2.20
CA SER A 95 1.51 40.45 1.35
C SER A 95 1.00 41.69 2.11
N TYR A 96 1.61 42.80 1.90
CA TYR A 96 1.18 44.08 2.49
C TYR A 96 1.39 45.24 1.55
N THR A 97 0.73 46.37 1.83
CA THR A 97 0.91 47.64 1.11
C THR A 97 1.46 48.69 2.04
N ARG A 98 2.30 49.56 1.52
CA ARG A 98 2.75 50.79 2.18
C ARG A 98 2.47 51.98 1.32
N SER A 99 1.89 53.02 1.92
CA SER A 99 1.67 54.30 1.26
C SER A 99 2.72 55.31 1.74
N TYR A 100 3.26 56.02 0.80
CA TYR A 100 4.24 57.08 1.03
C TYR A 100 3.70 58.42 0.50
N TYR A 101 3.64 59.45 1.35
CA TYR A 101 3.22 60.77 0.96
C TYR A 101 4.41 61.60 0.59
N ASN A 102 4.47 62.08 -0.66
CA ASN A 102 5.51 62.99 -1.14
C ASN A 102 5.08 64.46 -0.87
N ARG A 103 5.68 65.06 0.14
CA ARG A 103 5.36 66.44 0.57
C ARG A 103 5.65 67.49 -0.51
N ARG A 104 6.59 67.23 -1.43
CA ARG A 104 6.96 68.17 -2.49
C ARG A 104 5.94 68.20 -3.62
N THR A 105 5.32 67.06 -3.94
CA THR A 105 4.38 66.95 -5.05
C THR A 105 2.92 66.85 -4.60
N GLY A 106 2.66 66.71 -3.29
CA GLY A 106 1.34 66.51 -2.72
C GLY A 106 0.71 65.13 -3.07
N ARG A 107 1.48 64.21 -3.63
CA ARG A 107 0.95 62.90 -4.11
C ARG A 107 1.25 61.79 -3.12
N VAL A 108 0.28 60.83 -3.05
CA VAL A 108 0.44 59.58 -2.33
C VAL A 108 0.84 58.49 -3.32
N HIS A 109 1.91 57.76 -3.02
CA HIS A 109 2.34 56.60 -3.78
C HIS A 109 2.12 55.38 -2.91
N THR A 110 1.49 54.35 -3.45
CA THR A 110 1.24 53.08 -2.75
C THR A 110 2.08 51.99 -3.41
N PHE A 111 2.84 51.27 -2.59
CA PHE A 111 3.68 50.17 -3.01
C PHE A 111 3.07 48.88 -2.45
N TYR A 112 2.93 47.89 -3.30
CA TYR A 112 2.52 46.54 -2.95
C TYR A 112 3.74 45.64 -2.78
N TYR A 113 3.82 44.99 -1.65
CA TYR A 113 4.83 43.98 -1.34
C TYR A 113 4.17 42.62 -1.40
N PRO A 114 4.49 41.81 -2.41
CA PRO A 114 3.93 40.46 -2.54
C PRO A 114 4.44 39.53 -1.44
N SER A 115 3.71 38.45 -1.18
CA SER A 115 4.17 37.40 -0.29
C SER A 115 5.47 36.77 -0.82
N GLN A 116 6.39 36.51 0.08
CA GLN A 116 7.69 35.91 -0.24
C GLN A 116 7.84 34.61 0.51
N PHE A 117 8.50 33.65 -0.11
CA PHE A 117 8.87 32.41 0.55
C PHE A 117 9.85 32.69 1.68
N ILE A 118 9.54 32.23 2.89
CA ILE A 118 10.38 32.44 4.09
C ILE A 118 10.96 31.16 4.66
N GLY A 119 10.57 29.99 4.16
CA GLY A 119 11.12 28.71 4.60
C GLY A 119 10.10 27.61 4.56
N TYR A 120 10.43 26.52 5.24
CA TYR A 120 9.54 25.36 5.44
C TYR A 120 9.20 25.22 6.92
N ASP A 121 7.95 24.92 7.20
CA ASP A 121 7.53 24.46 8.51
C ASP A 121 7.51 22.93 8.49
N SER A 122 8.24 22.32 9.42
CA SER A 122 8.37 20.86 9.52
C SER A 122 7.49 20.34 10.65
N TYR A 123 6.65 19.39 10.34
CA TYR A 123 5.80 18.74 11.34
C TYR A 123 5.74 17.22 11.12
N THR A 124 5.51 16.50 12.19
CA THR A 124 5.40 15.05 12.17
C THR A 124 3.94 14.63 12.13
N THR A 125 3.58 13.85 11.13
CA THR A 125 2.23 13.27 11.01
C THR A 125 2.29 11.77 11.24
N THR A 126 1.36 11.23 12.03
CA THR A 126 1.21 9.79 12.18
C THR A 126 0.42 9.24 11.01
N VAL A 127 1.05 8.40 10.21
CA VAL A 127 0.42 7.66 9.11
C VAL A 127 0.24 6.19 9.49
N LYS A 128 -0.81 5.57 8.98
CA LYS A 128 -1.01 4.12 9.09
C LYS A 128 -0.63 3.48 7.77
N GLU A 129 0.18 2.44 7.83
CA GLU A 129 0.60 1.67 6.68
C GLU A 129 0.10 0.24 6.79
N GLY A 130 -0.40 -0.29 5.69
CA GLY A 130 -0.83 -1.67 5.56
C GLY A 130 0.08 -2.43 4.61
N THR A 131 0.68 -3.51 5.10
CA THR A 131 1.48 -4.42 4.29
C THR A 131 0.68 -5.68 4.01
N VAL A 132 0.58 -6.04 2.75
CA VAL A 132 0.02 -7.31 2.29
C VAL A 132 1.18 -8.17 1.82
N THR A 133 1.34 -9.33 2.43
CA THR A 133 2.34 -10.34 2.05
C THR A 133 1.63 -11.60 1.58
N ILE A 134 2.07 -12.16 0.45
CA ILE A 134 1.58 -13.43 -0.10
C ILE A 134 2.77 -14.35 -0.25
N THR A 135 2.70 -15.54 0.33
CA THR A 135 3.75 -16.55 0.28
C THR A 135 3.22 -17.80 -0.39
N MET A 136 3.98 -18.34 -1.32
CA MET A 136 3.73 -19.62 -1.99
C MET A 136 4.77 -20.64 -1.55
N ILE A 137 4.30 -21.74 -1.00
CA ILE A 137 5.12 -22.82 -0.45
C ILE A 137 4.96 -24.02 -1.37
N ASP A 138 6.08 -24.57 -1.86
CA ASP A 138 6.08 -25.83 -2.64
C ASP A 138 5.63 -26.98 -1.74
N SER A 139 4.54 -27.65 -2.08
CA SER A 139 3.93 -28.71 -1.25
C SER A 139 4.79 -29.94 -1.08
N ARG A 140 5.78 -30.15 -1.94
CA ARG A 140 6.65 -31.34 -1.89
C ARG A 140 7.88 -31.12 -1.03
N THR A 141 8.36 -29.87 -0.99
CA THR A 141 9.61 -29.52 -0.29
C THR A 141 9.38 -28.74 1.01
N ASP A 142 8.15 -28.28 1.26
CA ASP A 142 7.76 -27.40 2.37
C ASP A 142 8.60 -26.09 2.44
N LYS A 143 9.16 -25.67 1.29
CA LYS A 143 9.95 -24.45 1.20
C LYS A 143 9.18 -23.34 0.50
N ALA A 144 9.39 -22.12 0.93
CA ALA A 144 8.86 -20.97 0.23
C ALA A 144 9.48 -20.89 -1.17
N ALA A 145 8.65 -21.05 -2.20
CA ALA A 145 9.04 -20.94 -3.59
C ALA A 145 8.97 -19.51 -4.09
N TRP A 146 8.02 -18.73 -3.55
CA TRP A 146 7.81 -17.34 -3.91
C TRP A 146 7.18 -16.56 -2.77
N GLN A 147 7.59 -15.32 -2.62
CA GLN A 147 6.97 -14.36 -1.72
C GLN A 147 6.86 -13.01 -2.41
N GLY A 148 5.71 -12.37 -2.26
CA GLY A 148 5.49 -11.03 -2.77
C GLY A 148 4.79 -10.18 -1.73
N TRP A 149 5.23 -8.91 -1.58
CA TRP A 149 4.60 -7.98 -0.65
C TRP A 149 4.57 -6.56 -1.19
N THR A 150 3.65 -5.79 -0.67
CA THR A 150 3.55 -4.35 -0.90
C THR A 150 3.02 -3.66 0.33
N THR A 151 3.55 -2.46 0.58
CA THR A 151 3.11 -1.58 1.66
C THR A 151 2.40 -0.38 1.05
N SER A 152 1.29 0.02 1.62
CA SER A 152 0.54 1.21 1.21
C SER A 152 0.01 1.97 2.41
N GLU A 153 -0.03 3.30 2.30
CA GLU A 153 -0.66 4.16 3.29
C GLU A 153 -2.19 3.93 3.29
N LEU A 154 -2.76 3.83 4.48
CA LEU A 154 -4.18 3.56 4.68
C LEU A 154 -4.94 4.85 4.95
N ASN A 155 -6.06 5.05 4.24
CA ASN A 155 -6.96 6.19 4.45
C ASN A 155 -7.92 6.01 5.63
N GLY A 156 -7.75 4.96 6.44
CA GLY A 156 -8.64 4.61 7.54
C GLY A 156 -8.01 3.75 8.62
N CYS A 157 -8.84 3.19 9.48
CA CYS A 157 -8.36 2.32 10.56
C CYS A 157 -8.02 0.90 10.09
N ASN A 158 -8.54 0.48 8.94
CA ASN A 158 -8.38 -0.88 8.39
C ASN A 158 -8.16 -0.79 6.89
N ILE A 159 -7.50 -1.81 6.34
CA ILE A 159 -7.34 -1.95 4.89
C ILE A 159 -8.70 -2.24 4.24
N SER A 160 -9.07 -1.49 3.23
CA SER A 160 -10.31 -1.66 2.50
C SER A 160 -10.20 -2.74 1.42
N SER A 161 -11.34 -3.32 0.99
CA SER A 161 -11.37 -4.30 -0.12
C SER A 161 -10.76 -3.75 -1.41
N ARG A 162 -10.91 -2.45 -1.68
CA ARG A 162 -10.31 -1.79 -2.86
C ARG A 162 -8.79 -1.74 -2.76
N GLU A 163 -8.26 -1.45 -1.58
CA GLU A 163 -6.81 -1.43 -1.31
C GLU A 163 -6.23 -2.84 -1.40
N ILE A 164 -6.91 -3.85 -0.85
CA ILE A 164 -6.53 -5.27 -0.98
C ILE A 164 -6.41 -5.65 -2.45
N ASN A 165 -7.46 -5.43 -3.24
CA ASN A 165 -7.47 -5.77 -4.67
C ASN A 165 -6.35 -5.06 -5.44
N ARG A 166 -6.09 -3.78 -5.16
CA ARG A 166 -5.01 -3.01 -5.78
C ARG A 166 -3.65 -3.57 -5.41
N ASN A 167 -3.43 -3.86 -4.13
CA ASN A 167 -2.17 -4.37 -3.61
C ASN A 167 -1.86 -5.76 -4.18
N VAL A 168 -2.82 -6.68 -4.13
CA VAL A 168 -2.69 -8.03 -4.72
C VAL A 168 -2.37 -7.94 -6.22
N LYS A 169 -3.12 -7.14 -6.97
CA LYS A 169 -2.84 -6.94 -8.40
C LYS A 169 -1.45 -6.38 -8.66
N THR A 170 -0.96 -5.48 -7.80
CA THR A 170 0.39 -4.90 -7.93
C THR A 170 1.47 -5.93 -7.66
N ILE A 171 1.28 -6.80 -6.67
CA ILE A 171 2.17 -7.93 -6.37
C ILE A 171 2.23 -8.90 -7.56
N PHE A 172 1.06 -9.32 -8.07
CA PHE A 172 0.97 -10.30 -9.16
C PHE A 172 1.41 -9.78 -10.55
N LYS A 173 1.59 -8.49 -10.72
CA LYS A 173 2.25 -7.93 -11.92
C LYS A 173 3.73 -8.30 -12.01
N LYS A 174 4.36 -8.65 -10.88
CA LYS A 174 5.77 -9.05 -10.81
C LYS A 174 5.94 -10.57 -10.68
N PHE A 175 4.87 -11.35 -10.55
CA PHE A 175 4.85 -12.82 -10.57
C PHE A 175 4.86 -13.33 -12.02
#